data_eb3b85e58c7f1a8d1c0bb30512635e55
#
_entry.id   eb3b85e58c7f1a8d1c0bb30512635e55
#
_cell.length_a   1.000
_cell.length_b   1.000
_cell.length_c   1.000
_cell.angle_alpha   90.00
_cell.angle_beta   90.00
_cell.angle_gamma   90.00
#
_symmetry.space_group_name_H-M   'P 1'
#
loop_
_entity.id
_entity.type
_entity.pdbx_description
1 polymer ?
#
loop_
_entity_poly.entity_id
_entity_poly.type
_entity_poly.pdbx_seq_one_letter_code
_entity_poly.pdbx_strand_id
1 'polypeptide(L)'
;NKARCLVGYIRTQNDKANEAVEVFMGLINDMPEYSDRIDNIKSYLRQEALTSHPSFRSKAMSLVSLELMGYTDDPAKENLAKIDALTFEDIVKFYKENIQGKPYRIAIMGNPKMIDLKALEKFGKVVKLSEKRLFNSKDKLF
;
A
#
# COMPACT_ATOMS: atom_id res chain seq x y z
N ASN A 1 7.89 -8.86 16.41
CA ASN A 1 6.77 -8.63 15.48
C ASN A 1 6.80 -7.18 15.02
N LYS A 2 7.35 -6.91 13.83
CA LYS A 2 7.24 -5.58 13.22
C LYS A 2 5.84 -5.45 12.63
N ALA A 3 5.12 -4.38 12.98
CA ALA A 3 3.83 -4.08 12.38
C ALA A 3 4.00 -3.95 10.86
N ARG A 4 3.26 -4.75 10.09
CA ARG A 4 3.21 -4.63 8.64
C ARG A 4 2.07 -3.67 8.28
N CYS A 5 2.27 -2.81 7.31
CA CYS A 5 1.23 -1.95 6.78
C CYS A 5 1.13 -2.13 5.27
N LEU A 6 -0.10 -2.06 4.78
CA LEU A 6 -0.37 -1.92 3.35
C LEU A 6 -0.41 -0.42 3.05
N VAL A 7 0.29 0.00 2.01
CA VAL A 7 0.27 1.39 1.53
C VAL A 7 -0.27 1.41 0.11
N GLY A 8 -1.38 2.10 -0.08
CA GLY A 8 -1.91 2.41 -1.40
C GLY A 8 -1.59 3.85 -1.79
N TYR A 9 -1.38 4.10 -3.06
CA TYR A 9 -1.02 5.40 -3.57
C TYR A 9 -1.77 5.76 -4.85
N ILE A 10 -2.34 6.97 -4.89
CA ILE A 10 -3.03 7.51 -6.05
C ILE A 10 -2.48 8.89 -6.39
N ARG A 11 -2.30 9.16 -7.67
CA ARG A 11 -2.06 10.50 -8.21
C ARG A 11 -3.28 10.93 -9.01
N THR A 12 -3.76 12.13 -8.74
CA THR A 12 -4.90 12.72 -9.43
C THR A 12 -4.78 14.24 -9.50
N GLN A 13 -5.66 14.89 -10.25
CA GLN A 13 -5.82 16.34 -10.23
C GLN A 13 -6.40 16.79 -8.87
N ASN A 14 -6.08 18.00 -8.43
CA ASN A 14 -6.52 18.49 -7.12
C ASN A 14 -8.04 18.53 -6.94
N ASP A 15 -8.78 18.91 -7.99
CA ASP A 15 -10.24 18.96 -8.03
C ASP A 15 -10.90 17.58 -8.03
N LYS A 16 -10.15 16.52 -8.33
CA LYS A 16 -10.58 15.12 -8.32
C LYS A 16 -10.18 14.36 -7.07
N ALA A 17 -9.56 15.02 -6.09
CA ALA A 17 -9.04 14.37 -4.90
C ALA A 17 -10.14 13.67 -4.07
N ASN A 18 -11.29 14.32 -3.89
CA ASN A 18 -12.42 13.75 -3.14
C ASN A 18 -12.96 12.48 -3.82
N GLU A 19 -13.20 12.55 -5.14
CA GLU A 19 -13.65 11.41 -5.93
C GLU A 19 -12.65 10.25 -5.87
N ALA A 20 -11.35 10.54 -6.00
CA ALA A 20 -10.30 9.54 -5.93
C ALA A 20 -10.26 8.84 -4.55
N VAL A 21 -10.45 9.57 -3.45
CA VAL A 21 -10.54 8.99 -2.11
C VAL A 21 -11.77 8.08 -2.00
N GLU A 22 -12.92 8.51 -2.51
CA GLU A 22 -14.16 7.71 -2.46
C GLU A 22 -14.00 6.39 -3.20
N VAL A 23 -13.52 6.44 -4.44
CA VAL A 23 -13.30 5.24 -5.26
C VAL A 23 -12.28 4.31 -4.59
N PHE A 24 -11.19 4.86 -4.08
CA PHE A 24 -10.16 4.06 -3.44
C PHE A 24 -10.64 3.40 -2.15
N MET A 25 -11.38 4.14 -1.33
CA MET A 25 -11.97 3.57 -0.11
C MET A 25 -13.04 2.53 -0.42
N GLY A 26 -13.79 2.72 -1.52
CA GLY A 26 -14.68 1.70 -2.03
C GLY A 26 -13.96 0.39 -2.34
N LEU A 27 -12.84 0.45 -3.07
CA LEU A 27 -12.01 -0.72 -3.40
C LEU A 27 -11.37 -1.39 -2.16
N ILE A 28 -11.00 -0.59 -1.14
CA ILE A 28 -10.46 -1.14 0.11
C ILE A 28 -11.53 -1.84 0.93
N ASN A 29 -12.74 -1.30 0.98
CA ASN A 29 -13.83 -1.84 1.77
C ASN A 29 -14.56 -3.00 1.08
N ASP A 30 -14.60 -2.99 -0.24
CA ASP A 30 -15.27 -3.99 -1.08
C ASP A 30 -14.41 -4.29 -2.31
N MET A 31 -13.47 -5.20 -2.15
CA MET A 31 -12.58 -5.62 -3.22
C MET A 31 -13.36 -6.38 -4.29
N PRO A 32 -13.36 -5.92 -5.56
CA PRO A 32 -14.04 -6.64 -6.61
C PRO A 32 -13.40 -8.01 -6.87
N GLU A 33 -14.21 -9.05 -6.91
CA GLU A 33 -13.77 -10.43 -7.07
C GLU A 33 -13.74 -10.82 -8.56
N TYR A 34 -12.61 -10.61 -9.23
CA TYR A 34 -12.35 -11.02 -10.62
C TYR A 34 -11.48 -12.28 -10.64
N SER A 35 -12.08 -13.44 -10.39
CA SER A 35 -11.36 -14.74 -10.32
C SER A 35 -10.68 -15.13 -11.64
N ASP A 36 -11.21 -14.68 -12.77
CA ASP A 36 -10.66 -14.87 -14.12
C ASP A 36 -9.29 -14.20 -14.32
N ARG A 37 -8.91 -13.26 -13.44
CA ARG A 37 -7.64 -12.54 -13.52
C ARG A 37 -6.47 -13.24 -12.80
N ILE A 38 -6.69 -14.39 -12.19
CA ILE A 38 -5.64 -15.06 -11.40
C ILE A 38 -4.38 -15.36 -12.23
N ASP A 39 -4.52 -15.78 -13.48
CA ASP A 39 -3.38 -16.07 -14.34
C ASP A 39 -2.59 -14.81 -14.70
N ASN A 40 -3.26 -13.68 -14.91
CA ASN A 40 -2.61 -12.39 -15.13
C ASN A 40 -1.85 -11.94 -13.88
N ILE A 41 -2.43 -12.13 -12.69
CA ILE A 41 -1.79 -11.83 -11.41
C ILE A 41 -0.54 -12.69 -11.22
N LYS A 42 -0.63 -14.01 -11.45
CA LYS A 42 0.52 -14.91 -11.38
C LYS A 42 1.63 -14.52 -12.36
N SER A 43 1.26 -14.19 -13.59
CA SER A 43 2.20 -13.75 -14.62
C SER A 43 2.94 -12.47 -14.21
N TYR A 44 2.21 -11.49 -13.68
CA TYR A 44 2.79 -10.26 -13.15
C TYR A 44 3.74 -10.53 -11.97
N LEU A 45 3.32 -11.34 -11.00
CA LEU A 45 4.14 -11.69 -9.84
C LEU A 45 5.43 -12.42 -10.22
N ARG A 46 5.37 -13.33 -11.21
CA ARG A 46 6.57 -14.00 -11.75
C ARG A 46 7.51 -12.99 -12.40
N GLN A 47 6.97 -12.13 -13.26
CA GLN A 47 7.78 -11.12 -13.92
C GLN A 47 8.45 -10.21 -12.88
N GLU A 48 7.72 -9.74 -11.89
CA GLU A 48 8.24 -8.91 -10.81
C GLU A 48 9.37 -9.64 -10.04
N ALA A 49 9.15 -10.88 -9.65
CA ALA A 49 10.15 -11.69 -8.93
C ALA A 49 11.43 -11.92 -9.76
N LEU A 50 11.32 -12.05 -11.08
CA LEU A 50 12.45 -12.31 -11.97
C LEU A 50 13.19 -11.04 -12.40
N THR A 51 12.52 -9.88 -12.42
CA THR A 51 13.08 -8.64 -12.97
C THR A 51 13.40 -7.58 -11.91
N SER A 52 12.75 -7.66 -10.76
CA SER A 52 12.95 -6.68 -9.68
C SER A 52 14.20 -7.01 -8.88
N HIS A 53 15.32 -6.44 -9.32
CA HIS A 53 16.59 -6.57 -8.61
C HIS A 53 17.08 -5.22 -8.08
N PRO A 54 17.67 -5.20 -6.88
CA PRO A 54 18.28 -3.98 -6.37
C PRO A 54 19.42 -3.53 -7.29
N SER A 55 19.55 -2.23 -7.49
CA SER A 55 20.67 -1.66 -8.24
C SER A 55 22.01 -2.07 -7.60
N PHE A 56 23.09 -2.05 -8.36
CA PHE A 56 24.42 -2.37 -7.83
C PHE A 56 24.76 -1.58 -6.55
N ARG A 57 24.43 -0.28 -6.52
CA ARG A 57 24.70 0.59 -5.37
C ARG A 57 23.85 0.27 -4.14
N SER A 58 22.67 -0.30 -4.31
CA SER A 58 21.74 -0.63 -3.21
C SER A 58 21.82 -2.09 -2.74
N LYS A 59 22.58 -2.95 -3.42
CA LYS A 59 22.68 -4.37 -3.08
C LYS A 59 23.07 -4.63 -1.63
N ALA A 60 24.12 -3.98 -1.15
CA ALA A 60 24.60 -4.16 0.23
C ALA A 60 23.52 -3.74 1.25
N MET A 61 22.88 -2.59 1.04
CA MET A 61 21.79 -2.12 1.91
C MET A 61 20.56 -3.02 1.84
N SER A 62 20.27 -3.58 0.68
CA SER A 62 19.16 -4.54 0.53
C SER A 62 19.43 -5.81 1.33
N LEU A 63 20.66 -6.35 1.28
CA LEU A 63 21.03 -7.54 2.08
C LEU A 63 20.90 -7.27 3.57
N VAL A 64 21.46 -6.16 4.06
CA VAL A 64 21.32 -5.77 5.47
C VAL A 64 19.85 -5.60 5.87
N SER A 65 19.02 -5.04 4.99
CA SER A 65 17.59 -4.88 5.24
C SER A 65 16.87 -6.22 5.34
N LEU A 66 17.20 -7.18 4.46
CA LEU A 66 16.65 -8.54 4.52
C LEU A 66 17.06 -9.27 5.80
N GLU A 67 18.32 -9.18 6.16
CA GLU A 67 18.86 -9.76 7.41
C GLU A 67 18.16 -9.17 8.66
N LEU A 68 17.99 -7.84 8.71
CA LEU A 68 17.24 -7.17 9.78
C LEU A 68 15.76 -7.57 9.83
N MET A 69 15.17 -7.98 8.70
CA MET A 69 13.82 -8.53 8.63
C MET A 69 13.76 -10.02 9.02
N GLY A 70 14.92 -10.65 9.23
CA GLY A 70 15.02 -12.06 9.64
C GLY A 70 15.06 -13.05 8.47
N TYR A 71 15.31 -12.58 7.25
CA TYR A 71 15.54 -13.46 6.10
C TYR A 71 16.98 -13.93 6.05
N THR A 72 17.20 -15.21 5.81
CA THR A 72 18.53 -15.84 5.62
C THR A 72 18.90 -16.02 4.14
N ASP A 73 17.92 -15.90 3.25
CA ASP A 73 18.09 -15.94 1.79
C ASP A 73 17.10 -14.95 1.13
N ASP A 74 17.19 -14.80 -0.16
CA ASP A 74 16.28 -13.95 -0.94
C ASP A 74 14.85 -14.50 -0.90
N PRO A 75 13.90 -13.79 -0.30
CA PRO A 75 12.51 -14.23 -0.22
C PRO A 75 11.84 -14.36 -1.60
N ALA A 76 12.39 -13.74 -2.65
CA ALA A 76 11.87 -13.86 -4.00
C ALA A 76 11.92 -15.31 -4.49
N LYS A 77 12.94 -16.10 -4.12
CA LYS A 77 13.06 -17.51 -4.48
C LYS A 77 11.91 -18.34 -3.90
N GLU A 78 11.64 -18.15 -2.60
CA GLU A 78 10.56 -18.87 -1.92
C GLU A 78 9.19 -18.44 -2.44
N ASN A 79 9.01 -17.14 -2.68
CA ASN A 79 7.77 -16.61 -3.21
C ASN A 79 7.51 -17.11 -4.63
N LEU A 80 8.55 -17.18 -5.48
CA LEU A 80 8.42 -17.68 -6.85
C LEU A 80 7.87 -19.12 -6.88
N ALA A 81 8.35 -19.98 -5.97
CA ALA A 81 7.85 -21.36 -5.87
C ALA A 81 6.36 -21.44 -5.42
N LYS A 82 5.88 -20.44 -4.69
CA LYS A 82 4.51 -20.39 -4.19
C LYS A 82 3.51 -19.79 -5.20
N ILE A 83 3.98 -19.05 -6.20
CA ILE A 83 3.09 -18.36 -7.16
C ILE A 83 2.21 -19.35 -7.92
N ASP A 84 2.72 -20.51 -8.27
CA ASP A 84 1.97 -21.51 -9.05
C ASP A 84 0.80 -22.09 -8.27
N ALA A 85 0.97 -22.28 -6.97
CA ALA A 85 -0.07 -22.78 -6.08
C ALA A 85 -1.07 -21.72 -5.62
N LEU A 86 -0.80 -20.41 -5.85
CA LEU A 86 -1.66 -19.31 -5.43
C LEU A 86 -3.03 -19.43 -6.10
N THR A 87 -4.09 -19.32 -5.31
CA THR A 87 -5.47 -19.27 -5.81
C THR A 87 -6.07 -17.89 -5.61
N PHE A 88 -7.19 -17.61 -6.28
CA PHE A 88 -7.91 -16.35 -6.07
C PHE A 88 -8.53 -16.30 -4.67
N GLU A 89 -8.96 -17.44 -4.15
CA GLU A 89 -9.48 -17.62 -2.79
C GLU A 89 -8.44 -17.22 -1.73
N ASP A 90 -7.16 -17.52 -1.96
CA ASP A 90 -6.08 -17.10 -1.06
C ASP A 90 -5.97 -15.57 -1.00
N ILE A 91 -6.14 -14.88 -2.14
CA ILE A 91 -6.15 -13.42 -2.21
C ILE A 91 -7.35 -12.85 -1.45
N VAL A 92 -8.53 -13.40 -1.68
CA VAL A 92 -9.78 -12.97 -0.99
C VAL A 92 -9.65 -13.20 0.52
N LYS A 93 -9.13 -14.34 0.93
CA LYS A 93 -8.89 -14.66 2.35
C LYS A 93 -7.92 -13.65 2.98
N PHE A 94 -6.80 -13.40 2.32
CA PHE A 94 -5.82 -12.42 2.80
C PHE A 94 -6.43 -11.03 2.94
N TYR A 95 -7.22 -10.59 1.95
CA TYR A 95 -7.91 -9.31 1.97
C TYR A 95 -8.86 -9.21 3.18
N LYS A 96 -9.72 -10.21 3.39
CA LYS A 96 -10.69 -10.24 4.50
C LYS A 96 -10.00 -10.24 5.88
N GLU A 97 -8.91 -10.97 6.02
CA GLU A 97 -8.20 -11.08 7.29
C GLU A 97 -7.31 -9.86 7.61
N ASN A 98 -6.73 -9.22 6.58
CA ASN A 98 -5.66 -8.25 6.79
C ASN A 98 -5.97 -6.82 6.33
N ILE A 99 -6.99 -6.62 5.49
CA ILE A 99 -7.29 -5.30 4.89
C ILE A 99 -8.70 -4.83 5.22
N GLN A 100 -9.70 -5.64 4.93
CA GLN A 100 -11.10 -5.27 5.12
C GLN A 100 -11.40 -4.94 6.58
N GLY A 101 -12.02 -3.79 6.83
CA GLY A 101 -12.40 -3.35 8.18
C GLY A 101 -11.24 -3.01 9.11
N LYS A 102 -9.98 -2.97 8.61
CA LYS A 102 -8.85 -2.56 9.44
C LYS A 102 -8.75 -1.02 9.54
N PRO A 103 -8.22 -0.50 10.65
CA PRO A 103 -7.98 0.93 10.77
C PRO A 103 -7.00 1.42 9.72
N TYR A 104 -7.28 2.57 9.13
CA TYR A 104 -6.46 3.18 8.09
C TYR A 104 -6.19 4.66 8.37
N ARG A 105 -5.22 5.21 7.66
CA ARG A 105 -4.93 6.63 7.62
C ARG A 105 -4.86 7.09 6.17
N ILE A 106 -5.53 8.20 5.87
CA ILE A 106 -5.49 8.84 4.55
C ILE A 106 -4.59 10.06 4.67
N ALA A 107 -3.55 10.14 3.84
CA ALA A 107 -2.72 11.32 3.70
C ALA A 107 -2.96 11.94 2.32
N ILE A 108 -3.32 13.20 2.28
CA ILE A 108 -3.58 13.94 1.03
C ILE A 108 -2.61 15.11 0.97
N MET A 109 -1.93 15.23 -0.15
CA MET A 109 -1.07 16.38 -0.46
C MET A 109 -1.58 17.05 -1.73
N GLY A 110 -1.93 18.31 -1.65
CA GLY A 110 -2.48 19.06 -2.77
C GLY A 110 -2.91 20.48 -2.39
N ASN A 111 -3.57 21.18 -3.31
CA ASN A 111 -4.08 22.51 -3.07
C ASN A 111 -5.36 22.46 -2.20
N PRO A 112 -5.33 22.93 -0.94
CA PRO A 112 -6.48 22.81 -0.03
C PRO A 112 -7.69 23.63 -0.46
N LYS A 113 -7.55 24.58 -1.38
CA LYS A 113 -8.66 25.38 -1.94
C LYS A 113 -9.49 24.59 -2.95
N MET A 114 -8.94 23.51 -3.49
CA MET A 114 -9.58 22.65 -4.50
C MET A 114 -10.08 21.32 -3.93
N ILE A 115 -9.86 21.07 -2.64
CA ILE A 115 -10.22 19.84 -1.95
C ILE A 115 -11.34 20.17 -0.96
N ASP A 116 -12.48 19.49 -1.06
CA ASP A 116 -13.55 19.60 -0.08
C ASP A 116 -13.21 18.81 1.19
N LEU A 117 -12.64 19.52 2.16
CA LEU A 117 -12.23 18.93 3.43
C LEU A 117 -13.41 18.46 4.27
N LYS A 118 -14.58 19.12 4.14
CA LYS A 118 -15.79 18.74 4.87
C LYS A 118 -16.36 17.43 4.36
N ALA A 119 -16.35 17.23 3.05
CA ALA A 119 -16.76 15.95 2.47
C ALA A 119 -15.85 14.78 2.87
N LEU A 120 -14.58 15.05 3.21
CA LEU A 120 -13.65 14.01 3.70
C LEU A 120 -13.89 13.61 5.16
N GLU A 121 -14.63 14.38 5.95
CA GLU A 121 -14.93 14.07 7.36
C GLU A 121 -15.71 12.76 7.52
N LYS A 122 -16.42 12.31 6.47
CA LYS A 122 -17.10 11.00 6.47
C LYS A 122 -16.14 9.81 6.59
N PHE A 123 -14.88 10.00 6.24
CA PHE A 123 -13.83 8.96 6.37
C PHE A 123 -13.08 9.03 7.70
N GLY A 124 -13.25 10.10 8.46
CA GLY A 124 -12.64 10.29 9.77
C GLY A 124 -12.26 11.74 10.05
N LYS A 125 -11.63 11.97 11.20
CA LYS A 125 -11.20 13.30 11.61
C LYS A 125 -10.15 13.87 10.65
N VAL A 126 -10.48 15.01 10.04
CA VAL A 126 -9.54 15.74 9.18
C VAL A 126 -8.60 16.61 10.02
N VAL A 127 -7.29 16.43 9.82
CA VAL A 127 -6.25 17.22 10.48
C VAL A 127 -5.40 17.91 9.41
N LYS A 128 -5.40 19.25 9.42
CA LYS A 128 -4.53 20.04 8.54
C LYS A 128 -3.13 20.09 9.15
N LEU A 129 -2.13 19.67 8.39
CA LEU A 129 -0.74 19.77 8.77
C LEU A 129 -0.10 20.92 7.98
N SER A 130 0.52 21.85 8.69
CA SER A 130 1.36 22.86 8.05
C SER A 130 2.76 22.31 7.81
N GLU A 131 3.47 22.85 6.82
CA GLU A 131 4.86 22.47 6.53
C GLU A 131 5.74 22.62 7.79
N LYS A 132 5.57 23.73 8.53
CA LYS A 132 6.29 23.95 9.79
C LYS A 132 6.06 22.83 10.80
N ARG A 133 4.83 22.32 10.91
CA ARG A 133 4.51 21.23 11.84
C ARG A 133 5.07 19.88 11.38
N LEU A 134 5.09 19.62 10.08
CA LEU A 134 5.65 18.40 9.50
C LEU A 134 7.16 18.26 9.74
N PHE A 135 7.88 19.38 9.65
CA PHE A 135 9.35 19.38 9.77
C PHE A 135 9.86 19.79 11.16
N ASN A 136 8.97 20.10 12.11
CA ASN A 136 9.36 20.39 13.47
C ASN A 136 9.45 19.09 14.29
N SER A 137 10.68 18.64 14.56
CA SER A 137 10.93 17.38 15.31
C SER A 137 10.44 17.40 16.77
N LYS A 138 10.07 18.55 17.31
CA LYS A 138 9.54 18.70 18.68
C LYS A 138 8.03 18.46 18.77
N ASP A 139 7.31 18.54 17.66
CA ASP A 139 5.87 18.34 17.65
C ASP A 139 5.54 16.84 17.50
N LYS A 140 4.79 16.30 18.46
CA LYS A 140 4.17 14.99 18.30
C LYS A 140 3.07 15.10 17.24
N LEU A 141 3.24 14.43 16.12
CA LEU A 141 2.30 14.46 14.99
C LEU A 141 1.05 13.60 15.25
N PHE A 142 1.12 12.68 16.23
CA PHE A 142 0.07 11.70 16.53
C PHE A 142 -0.06 11.45 18.03
#